data_0126374b21861dcbb57e44783e3ef8ef
#
_entry.id   0126374b21861dcbb57e44783e3ef8ef
#
_cell.length_a   1.000
_cell.length_b   1.000
_cell.length_c   1.000
_cell.angle_alpha   90.00
_cell.angle_beta   90.00
_cell.angle_gamma   90.00
#
_symmetry.space_group_name_H-M   'P 1'
#
loop_
_entity.id
_entity.type
_entity.pdbx_description
1 polymer ?
#
loop_
_entity_poly.entity_id
_entity_poly.type
_entity_poly.pdbx_seq_one_letter_code
_entity_poly.pdbx_strand_id
1 'polypeptide(L)'
;MKKRLLILGGTGDAAELAVRVSQIAEIEVVSSLAGRTQQPFTPKTGTVRIGGFGGAAGLAAFLLVSAARPYGGYANGDDRPIDFLIDATHPFAAQISANAAVAAAECNVPFLMLVRPAWERVEGDRWIDVASHSEAARALLGQSQRVFLTIGRQELAAFAGLDAIWFLIRAIDPPALNSPIPNGKLLLARGPFSLEDERQLLLEYQIDTIVSKNSGGGATYAKIVAARELGIPVVMVQRPPIADVEQVADVEGAIAWLVKQL
;
A
#
# COMPACT_ATOMS: atom_id res chain seq x y z
N MET A 1 -30.09 -1.55 -14.36
CA MET A 1 -29.18 -2.59 -13.85
C MET A 1 -28.07 -1.86 -13.12
N LYS A 2 -27.60 -2.33 -11.95
CA LYS A 2 -26.50 -1.64 -11.23
C LYS A 2 -25.21 -1.74 -12.04
N LYS A 3 -24.43 -0.66 -12.05
CA LYS A 3 -23.08 -0.63 -12.57
C LYS A 3 -22.11 -1.30 -11.58
N ARG A 4 -21.07 -1.99 -12.05
CA ARG A 4 -20.11 -2.71 -11.22
C ARG A 4 -18.79 -1.96 -11.15
N LEU A 5 -18.39 -1.64 -9.93
CA LEU A 5 -17.11 -1.01 -9.63
C LEU A 5 -16.14 -2.03 -9.03
N LEU A 6 -14.99 -2.22 -9.66
CA LEU A 6 -13.86 -2.94 -9.03
C LEU A 6 -12.96 -1.94 -8.33
N ILE A 7 -12.72 -2.16 -7.03
CA ILE A 7 -11.74 -1.43 -6.23
C ILE A 7 -10.55 -2.36 -5.93
N LEU A 8 -9.37 -2.02 -6.45
CA LEU A 8 -8.13 -2.65 -6.02
C LEU A 8 -7.72 -2.03 -4.68
N GLY A 9 -7.65 -2.84 -3.63
CA GLY A 9 -7.61 -2.34 -2.27
C GLY A 9 -6.44 -2.87 -1.44
N GLY A 10 -6.64 -2.82 -0.12
CA GLY A 10 -5.65 -3.19 0.90
C GLY A 10 -5.15 -1.99 1.72
N THR A 11 -5.71 -0.80 1.52
CA THR A 11 -5.46 0.43 2.27
C THR A 11 -6.70 0.85 3.05
N GLY A 12 -6.54 1.77 4.01
CA GLY A 12 -7.67 2.40 4.70
C GLY A 12 -8.56 3.18 3.75
N ASP A 13 -7.95 3.92 2.81
CA ASP A 13 -8.65 4.73 1.81
C ASP A 13 -9.53 3.84 0.90
N ALA A 14 -9.02 2.68 0.48
CA ALA A 14 -9.80 1.71 -0.30
C ALA A 14 -11.00 1.16 0.47
N ALA A 15 -10.82 0.90 1.75
CA ALA A 15 -11.90 0.38 2.59
C ALA A 15 -12.98 1.45 2.86
N GLU A 16 -12.58 2.68 3.11
CA GLU A 16 -13.48 3.82 3.26
C GLU A 16 -14.26 4.06 1.95
N LEU A 17 -13.56 4.09 0.81
CA LEU A 17 -14.18 4.23 -0.50
C LEU A 17 -15.24 3.15 -0.74
N ALA A 18 -14.91 1.88 -0.47
CA ALA A 18 -15.85 0.77 -0.64
C ALA A 18 -17.11 0.93 0.20
N VAL A 19 -16.98 1.35 1.45
CA VAL A 19 -18.13 1.59 2.35
C VAL A 19 -19.00 2.73 1.83
N ARG A 20 -18.41 3.85 1.46
CA ARG A 20 -19.16 5.03 1.00
C ARG A 20 -19.84 4.81 -0.34
N VAL A 21 -19.15 4.19 -1.31
CA VAL A 21 -19.72 3.91 -2.63
C VAL A 21 -20.82 2.84 -2.56
N SER A 22 -20.76 1.90 -1.62
CA SER A 22 -21.82 0.91 -1.43
C SER A 22 -23.19 1.52 -1.06
N GLN A 23 -23.21 2.78 -0.62
CA GLN A 23 -24.44 3.53 -0.34
C GLN A 23 -25.07 4.15 -1.60
N ILE A 24 -24.37 4.14 -2.73
CA ILE A 24 -24.90 4.61 -4.03
C ILE A 24 -25.75 3.48 -4.63
N ALA A 25 -27.04 3.73 -4.80
CA ALA A 25 -28.02 2.71 -5.19
C ALA A 25 -27.71 2.06 -6.55
N GLU A 26 -27.10 2.81 -7.46
CA GLU A 26 -26.76 2.42 -8.83
C GLU A 26 -25.47 1.58 -8.91
N ILE A 27 -24.68 1.48 -7.84
CA ILE A 27 -23.38 0.81 -7.84
C ILE A 27 -23.42 -0.51 -7.07
N GLU A 28 -22.72 -1.48 -7.62
CA GLU A 28 -22.32 -2.73 -6.96
C GLU A 28 -20.80 -2.75 -6.81
N VAL A 29 -20.33 -2.85 -5.57
CA VAL A 29 -18.89 -2.80 -5.26
C VAL A 29 -18.30 -4.19 -5.20
N VAL A 30 -17.17 -4.38 -5.91
CA VAL A 30 -16.28 -5.53 -5.82
C VAL A 30 -14.93 -5.05 -5.30
N SER A 31 -14.56 -5.46 -4.08
CA SER A 31 -13.25 -5.15 -3.49
C SER A 31 -12.28 -6.28 -3.75
N SER A 32 -11.13 -6.00 -4.35
CA SER A 32 -10.06 -6.97 -4.60
C SER A 32 -8.88 -6.73 -3.67
N LEU A 33 -8.54 -7.75 -2.89
CA LEU A 33 -7.42 -7.76 -1.96
C LEU A 33 -6.36 -8.77 -2.43
N ALA A 34 -5.09 -8.37 -2.41
CA ALA A 34 -4.00 -9.24 -2.88
C ALA A 34 -3.75 -10.48 -2.00
N GLY A 35 -4.36 -10.56 -0.80
CA GLY A 35 -4.13 -11.65 0.15
C GLY A 35 -2.74 -11.62 0.81
N ARG A 36 -2.06 -10.48 0.77
CA ARG A 36 -0.71 -10.32 1.33
C ARG A 36 -0.68 -10.19 2.84
N THR A 37 -1.81 -9.85 3.48
CA THR A 37 -1.98 -9.81 4.93
C THR A 37 -2.91 -10.92 5.37
N GLN A 38 -2.59 -11.57 6.51
CA GLN A 38 -3.42 -12.66 7.07
C GLN A 38 -4.79 -12.15 7.50
N GLN A 39 -4.86 -10.93 8.00
CA GLN A 39 -6.09 -10.24 8.36
C GLN A 39 -6.19 -8.93 7.57
N PRO A 40 -6.62 -8.98 6.30
CA PRO A 40 -6.82 -7.77 5.52
C PRO A 40 -7.94 -6.92 6.12
N PHE A 41 -7.85 -5.61 5.90
CA PHE A 41 -9.00 -4.74 6.19
C PHE A 41 -10.09 -5.04 5.15
N THR A 42 -11.04 -5.87 5.53
CA THR A 42 -12.11 -6.31 4.62
C THR A 42 -13.28 -5.35 4.75
N PRO A 43 -13.73 -4.70 3.68
CA PRO A 43 -14.95 -3.91 3.70
C PRO A 43 -16.14 -4.78 4.15
N LYS A 44 -17.01 -4.23 5.00
CA LYS A 44 -18.21 -4.94 5.50
C LYS A 44 -19.35 -4.99 4.46
N THR A 45 -19.17 -4.32 3.31
CA THR A 45 -20.19 -4.14 2.27
C THR A 45 -19.61 -4.51 0.90
N GLY A 46 -20.48 -5.01 0.02
CA GLY A 46 -20.10 -5.46 -1.32
C GLY A 46 -19.48 -6.86 -1.34
N THR A 47 -19.02 -7.27 -2.53
CA THR A 47 -18.33 -8.55 -2.72
C THR A 47 -16.83 -8.37 -2.49
N VAL A 48 -16.21 -9.30 -1.79
CA VAL A 48 -14.75 -9.27 -1.55
C VAL A 48 -14.10 -10.44 -2.28
N ARG A 49 -13.07 -10.14 -3.06
CA ARG A 49 -12.18 -11.08 -3.73
C ARG A 49 -10.79 -11.04 -3.08
N ILE A 50 -10.17 -12.20 -2.90
CA ILE A 50 -8.81 -12.32 -2.37
C ILE A 50 -7.94 -13.09 -3.38
N GLY A 51 -6.77 -12.56 -3.68
CA GLY A 51 -5.77 -13.18 -4.58
C GLY A 51 -5.35 -12.29 -5.75
N GLY A 52 -4.29 -12.69 -6.45
CA GLY A 52 -3.79 -12.00 -7.64
C GLY A 52 -4.67 -12.25 -8.87
N PHE A 53 -4.45 -11.48 -9.93
CA PHE A 53 -5.12 -11.64 -11.21
C PHE A 53 -4.29 -12.44 -12.24
N GLY A 54 -3.00 -12.66 -11.98
CA GLY A 54 -2.09 -13.27 -12.95
C GLY A 54 -1.53 -12.27 -13.97
N GLY A 55 -1.35 -11.00 -13.54
CA GLY A 55 -0.84 -9.93 -14.39
C GLY A 55 -1.93 -9.10 -15.08
N ALA A 56 -1.53 -8.27 -16.05
CA ALA A 56 -2.46 -7.39 -16.78
C ALA A 56 -3.50 -8.18 -17.57
N ALA A 57 -3.07 -9.23 -18.30
CA ALA A 57 -3.98 -10.07 -19.10
C ALA A 57 -5.06 -10.77 -18.24
N GLY A 58 -4.68 -11.26 -17.05
CA GLY A 58 -5.65 -11.86 -16.14
C GLY A 58 -6.61 -10.85 -15.53
N LEU A 59 -6.15 -9.60 -15.31
CA LEU A 59 -7.02 -8.51 -14.88
C LEU A 59 -7.95 -8.08 -16.01
N ALA A 60 -7.47 -7.96 -17.26
CA ALA A 60 -8.28 -7.66 -18.42
C ALA A 60 -9.39 -8.71 -18.63
N ALA A 61 -9.05 -9.99 -18.55
CA ALA A 61 -10.02 -11.07 -18.59
C ALA A 61 -11.07 -10.95 -17.47
N PHE A 62 -10.67 -10.53 -16.27
CA PHE A 62 -11.58 -10.30 -15.16
C PHE A 62 -12.50 -9.10 -15.37
N LEU A 63 -12.03 -8.02 -16.02
CA LEU A 63 -12.82 -6.82 -16.31
C LEU A 63 -13.93 -7.12 -17.34
N LEU A 64 -13.63 -7.89 -18.38
CA LEU A 64 -14.54 -8.16 -19.50
C LEU A 64 -15.61 -9.22 -19.18
N VAL A 65 -15.20 -10.28 -18.47
CA VAL A 65 -16.12 -11.39 -18.18
C VAL A 65 -15.71 -11.98 -16.83
N SER A 66 -16.54 -11.85 -15.84
CA SER A 66 -16.25 -12.50 -14.55
C SER A 66 -16.32 -14.04 -14.61
N ALA A 67 -16.75 -14.62 -15.75
CA ALA A 67 -16.94 -16.06 -15.96
C ALA A 67 -15.78 -16.84 -16.60
N ALA A 68 -14.85 -16.21 -17.33
CA ALA A 68 -13.73 -16.92 -17.96
C ALA A 68 -12.58 -17.15 -16.98
N ARG A 69 -12.55 -18.31 -16.34
CA ARG A 69 -11.65 -18.67 -15.24
C ARG A 69 -10.50 -19.55 -15.62
N PRO A 70 -9.24 -19.13 -15.33
CA PRO A 70 -8.24 -20.10 -14.88
C PRO A 70 -7.92 -20.00 -13.37
N TYR A 71 -8.25 -18.90 -12.69
CA TYR A 71 -7.77 -18.67 -11.30
C TYR A 71 -8.88 -18.22 -10.34
N GLY A 72 -9.62 -19.18 -9.78
CA GLY A 72 -10.53 -18.98 -8.64
C GLY A 72 -11.72 -18.07 -8.93
N GLY A 73 -12.84 -18.65 -9.30
CA GLY A 73 -14.07 -17.92 -9.51
C GLY A 73 -14.74 -17.50 -8.21
N TYR A 74 -15.59 -16.47 -8.26
CA TYR A 74 -16.51 -16.16 -7.18
C TYR A 74 -17.42 -17.36 -6.88
N ALA A 75 -17.64 -17.62 -5.60
CA ALA A 75 -18.61 -18.62 -5.17
C ALA A 75 -20.05 -18.28 -5.62
N ASN A 76 -20.30 -17.07 -6.12
CA ASN A 76 -21.63 -16.51 -6.37
C ASN A 76 -22.07 -16.48 -7.84
N GLY A 77 -21.24 -16.97 -8.79
CA GLY A 77 -21.69 -17.16 -10.20
C GLY A 77 -22.08 -15.89 -10.98
N ASP A 78 -21.62 -14.71 -10.54
CA ASP A 78 -21.95 -13.45 -11.22
C ASP A 78 -20.96 -13.19 -12.36
N ASP A 79 -21.44 -13.31 -13.60
CA ASP A 79 -20.65 -13.27 -14.84
C ASP A 79 -20.70 -11.90 -15.55
N ARG A 80 -21.20 -10.86 -14.87
CA ARG A 80 -21.30 -9.51 -15.45
C ARG A 80 -19.95 -8.81 -15.52
N PRO A 81 -19.68 -8.00 -16.57
CA PRO A 81 -18.44 -7.25 -16.67
C PRO A 81 -18.31 -6.17 -15.59
N ILE A 82 -17.11 -5.66 -15.43
CA ILE A 82 -16.80 -4.48 -14.60
C ILE A 82 -16.98 -3.22 -15.44
N ASP A 83 -17.77 -2.27 -14.96
CA ASP A 83 -18.01 -1.01 -15.63
C ASP A 83 -16.96 0.06 -15.28
N PHE A 84 -16.40 0.02 -14.06
CA PHE A 84 -15.42 1.00 -13.56
C PHE A 84 -14.32 0.31 -12.77
N LEU A 85 -13.09 0.83 -12.87
CA LEU A 85 -11.95 0.37 -12.11
C LEU A 85 -11.33 1.52 -11.31
N ILE A 86 -11.19 1.34 -9.99
CA ILE A 86 -10.44 2.29 -9.14
C ILE A 86 -9.28 1.53 -8.49
N ASP A 87 -8.04 2.00 -8.73
CA ASP A 87 -6.86 1.54 -8.00
C ASP A 87 -6.68 2.42 -6.75
N ALA A 88 -6.99 1.87 -5.59
CA ALA A 88 -6.78 2.46 -4.28
C ALA A 88 -5.74 1.66 -3.47
N THR A 89 -4.80 1.00 -4.15
CA THR A 89 -3.74 0.24 -3.52
C THR A 89 -2.69 1.16 -2.87
N HIS A 90 -1.76 0.55 -2.14
CA HIS A 90 -0.69 1.32 -1.51
C HIS A 90 0.21 1.96 -2.57
N PRO A 91 0.68 3.22 -2.41
CA PRO A 91 1.52 3.92 -3.42
C PRO A 91 2.79 3.18 -3.85
N PHE A 92 3.23 2.18 -3.09
CA PHE A 92 4.34 1.30 -3.42
C PHE A 92 3.92 -0.02 -4.09
N ALA A 93 2.67 -0.18 -4.47
CA ALA A 93 2.18 -1.37 -5.16
C ALA A 93 2.27 -1.23 -6.69
N ALA A 94 3.39 -0.70 -7.20
CA ALA A 94 3.59 -0.31 -8.61
C ALA A 94 3.18 -1.39 -9.63
N GLN A 95 3.45 -2.67 -9.33
CA GLN A 95 3.16 -3.75 -10.28
C GLN A 95 1.66 -3.90 -10.55
N ILE A 96 0.82 -3.86 -9.50
CA ILE A 96 -0.64 -4.00 -9.70
C ILE A 96 -1.21 -2.73 -10.33
N SER A 97 -0.70 -1.56 -9.98
CA SER A 97 -1.11 -0.28 -10.57
C SER A 97 -0.79 -0.23 -12.06
N ALA A 98 0.41 -0.65 -12.47
CA ALA A 98 0.79 -0.77 -13.87
C ALA A 98 -0.09 -1.79 -14.62
N ASN A 99 -0.34 -2.96 -14.02
CA ASN A 99 -1.23 -3.96 -14.61
C ASN A 99 -2.66 -3.43 -14.78
N ALA A 100 -3.14 -2.63 -13.81
CA ALA A 100 -4.48 -2.04 -13.84
C ALA A 100 -4.62 -1.02 -14.98
N ALA A 101 -3.64 -0.14 -15.14
CA ALA A 101 -3.63 0.84 -16.24
C ALA A 101 -3.65 0.15 -17.61
N VAL A 102 -2.82 -0.88 -17.82
CA VAL A 102 -2.81 -1.66 -19.07
C VAL A 102 -4.14 -2.37 -19.30
N ALA A 103 -4.64 -3.10 -18.31
CA ALA A 103 -5.89 -3.87 -18.44
C ALA A 103 -7.10 -2.96 -18.70
N ALA A 104 -7.20 -1.83 -18.01
CA ALA A 104 -8.27 -0.88 -18.21
C ALA A 104 -8.26 -0.27 -19.61
N ALA A 105 -7.07 0.10 -20.13
CA ALA A 105 -6.91 0.62 -21.48
C ALA A 105 -7.29 -0.42 -22.55
N GLU A 106 -6.83 -1.67 -22.41
CA GLU A 106 -7.17 -2.77 -23.33
C GLU A 106 -8.67 -3.07 -23.37
N CYS A 107 -9.35 -2.94 -22.22
CA CYS A 107 -10.79 -3.25 -22.11
C CYS A 107 -11.69 -2.04 -22.31
N ASN A 108 -11.15 -0.83 -22.51
CA ASN A 108 -11.87 0.44 -22.53
C ASN A 108 -12.75 0.64 -21.27
N VAL A 109 -12.25 0.22 -20.11
CA VAL A 109 -12.90 0.43 -18.81
C VAL A 109 -12.39 1.74 -18.20
N PRO A 110 -13.28 2.69 -17.84
CA PRO A 110 -12.89 3.90 -17.12
C PRO A 110 -12.07 3.57 -15.88
N PHE A 111 -10.89 4.20 -15.77
CA PHE A 111 -9.90 3.90 -14.76
C PHE A 111 -9.48 5.15 -14.00
N LEU A 112 -9.41 5.04 -12.68
CA LEU A 112 -8.95 6.10 -11.78
C LEU A 112 -7.95 5.53 -10.79
N MET A 113 -6.90 6.30 -10.48
CA MET A 113 -6.04 6.04 -9.33
C MET A 113 -6.37 6.95 -8.16
N LEU A 114 -6.63 6.38 -6.99
CA LEU A 114 -6.73 7.09 -5.72
C LEU A 114 -5.35 7.08 -5.04
N VAL A 115 -4.62 8.18 -5.15
CA VAL A 115 -3.24 8.31 -4.69
C VAL A 115 -3.13 9.46 -3.69
N ARG A 116 -3.19 9.16 -2.39
CA ARG A 116 -3.00 10.16 -1.35
C ARG A 116 -1.65 10.89 -1.52
N PRO A 117 -1.55 12.19 -1.18
CA PRO A 117 -0.30 12.95 -1.27
C PRO A 117 0.85 12.29 -0.51
N ALA A 118 2.05 12.39 -1.05
CA ALA A 118 3.27 12.02 -0.34
C ALA A 118 3.45 12.93 0.87
N TRP A 119 4.22 12.48 1.87
CA TRP A 119 4.67 13.39 2.91
C TRP A 119 5.69 14.36 2.32
N GLU A 120 5.57 15.58 2.74
CA GLU A 120 6.50 16.66 2.38
C GLU A 120 7.48 16.89 3.54
N ARG A 121 8.72 17.22 3.19
CA ARG A 121 9.71 17.59 4.18
C ARG A 121 9.34 18.95 4.80
N VAL A 122 9.41 19.02 6.13
CA VAL A 122 9.21 20.25 6.87
C VAL A 122 10.47 20.62 7.65
N GLU A 123 10.51 21.82 8.20
CA GLU A 123 11.63 22.29 9.03
C GLU A 123 11.90 21.32 10.18
N GLY A 124 13.17 21.02 10.40
CA GLY A 124 13.64 20.04 11.40
C GLY A 124 13.74 18.60 10.89
N ASP A 125 13.17 18.27 9.75
CA ASP A 125 13.30 16.93 9.16
C ASP A 125 14.73 16.69 8.63
N ARG A 126 15.28 15.53 8.98
CA ARG A 126 16.59 15.08 8.52
C ARG A 126 16.42 13.89 7.57
N TRP A 127 15.82 14.13 6.40
CA TRP A 127 15.60 13.07 5.43
C TRP A 127 16.77 12.88 4.49
N ILE A 128 17.06 11.63 4.21
CA ILE A 128 17.97 11.15 3.17
C ILE A 128 17.10 10.45 2.14
N ASP A 129 16.82 11.13 1.03
CA ASP A 129 15.95 10.61 -0.02
C ASP A 129 16.69 9.60 -0.87
N VAL A 130 16.06 8.44 -1.10
CA VAL A 130 16.60 7.33 -1.89
C VAL A 130 15.52 6.75 -2.82
N ALA A 131 15.93 6.26 -3.98
CA ALA A 131 15.00 5.75 -4.99
C ALA A 131 14.59 4.28 -4.74
N SER A 132 15.34 3.53 -3.94
CA SER A 132 15.11 2.09 -3.74
C SER A 132 15.50 1.60 -2.35
N HIS A 133 15.00 0.41 -1.97
CA HIS A 133 15.41 -0.25 -0.74
C HIS A 133 16.90 -0.63 -0.73
N SER A 134 17.47 -0.96 -1.89
CA SER A 134 18.92 -1.22 -2.02
C SER A 134 19.75 0.02 -1.80
N GLU A 135 19.28 1.20 -2.25
CA GLU A 135 19.93 2.48 -1.94
C GLU A 135 19.77 2.83 -0.47
N ALA A 136 18.60 2.56 0.14
CA ALA A 136 18.40 2.74 1.56
C ALA A 136 19.38 1.89 2.38
N ALA A 137 19.57 0.63 2.02
CA ALA A 137 20.55 -0.25 2.67
C ALA A 137 21.99 0.31 2.58
N ARG A 138 22.39 0.83 1.41
CA ARG A 138 23.71 1.46 1.23
C ARG A 138 23.87 2.74 2.06
N ALA A 139 22.81 3.53 2.19
CA ALA A 139 22.84 4.78 2.96
C ALA A 139 23.07 4.56 4.47
N LEU A 140 22.81 3.37 4.99
CA LEU A 140 23.04 3.03 6.40
C LEU A 140 24.51 2.70 6.73
N LEU A 141 25.31 2.33 5.71
CA LEU A 141 26.68 1.84 5.92
C LEU A 141 27.58 2.92 6.55
N GLY A 142 28.21 2.57 7.66
CA GLY A 142 29.13 3.43 8.39
C GLY A 142 28.49 4.61 9.14
N GLN A 143 27.16 4.76 9.09
CA GLN A 143 26.45 5.87 9.72
C GLN A 143 25.39 5.43 10.74
N SER A 144 24.95 4.18 10.69
CA SER A 144 23.86 3.67 11.52
C SER A 144 24.28 2.40 12.26
N GLN A 145 23.80 2.24 13.48
CA GLN A 145 24.02 1.04 14.30
C GLN A 145 22.70 0.40 14.73
N ARG A 146 21.67 1.19 14.97
CA ARG A 146 20.35 0.74 15.44
C ARG A 146 19.24 1.36 14.62
N VAL A 147 18.71 0.58 13.69
CA VAL A 147 17.80 1.06 12.65
C VAL A 147 16.36 0.60 12.91
N PHE A 148 15.42 1.54 12.87
CA PHE A 148 13.99 1.20 12.82
C PHE A 148 13.51 1.04 11.38
N LEU A 149 13.23 -0.21 11.00
CA LEU A 149 12.87 -0.60 9.65
C LEU A 149 11.34 -0.74 9.49
N THR A 150 10.71 0.21 8.79
CA THR A 150 9.24 0.31 8.67
C THR A 150 8.75 0.17 7.22
N ILE A 151 9.35 -0.71 6.45
CA ILE A 151 9.12 -0.88 5.01
C ILE A 151 8.19 -2.04 4.64
N GLY A 152 7.77 -2.83 5.65
CA GLY A 152 7.02 -4.06 5.45
C GLY A 152 7.90 -5.27 5.16
N ARG A 153 7.32 -6.48 5.23
CA ARG A 153 8.05 -7.75 5.22
C ARG A 153 8.67 -8.16 3.89
N GLN A 154 8.20 -7.62 2.78
CA GLN A 154 8.63 -8.06 1.44
C GLN A 154 10.00 -7.55 1.04
N GLU A 155 10.42 -6.41 1.59
CA GLU A 155 11.62 -5.69 1.20
C GLU A 155 12.80 -5.95 2.17
N LEU A 156 12.63 -6.81 3.18
CA LEU A 156 13.63 -7.07 4.23
C LEU A 156 14.93 -7.66 3.67
N ALA A 157 14.84 -8.42 2.59
CA ALA A 157 16.00 -9.05 1.96
C ALA A 157 17.10 -8.05 1.55
N ALA A 158 16.72 -6.80 1.20
CA ALA A 158 17.68 -5.76 0.84
C ALA A 158 18.61 -5.37 1.99
N PHE A 159 18.25 -5.67 3.23
CA PHE A 159 18.97 -5.32 4.47
C PHE A 159 19.62 -6.52 5.15
N ALA A 160 19.36 -7.75 4.67
CA ALA A 160 19.76 -9.00 5.35
C ALA A 160 21.28 -9.19 5.46
N GLY A 161 22.08 -8.56 4.59
CA GLY A 161 23.54 -8.62 4.62
C GLY A 161 24.22 -7.54 5.46
N LEU A 162 23.46 -6.74 6.22
CA LEU A 162 24.01 -5.66 7.06
C LEU A 162 24.27 -6.13 8.50
N ASP A 163 25.17 -7.09 8.68
CA ASP A 163 25.40 -7.80 9.95
C ASP A 163 25.88 -6.89 11.09
N ALA A 164 26.52 -5.77 10.77
CA ALA A 164 27.00 -4.78 11.76
C ALA A 164 25.88 -3.88 12.31
N ILE A 165 24.66 -3.94 11.74
CA ILE A 165 23.53 -3.11 12.13
C ILE A 165 22.48 -3.97 12.82
N TRP A 166 21.96 -3.50 13.94
CA TRP A 166 20.82 -4.11 14.59
C TRP A 166 19.51 -3.43 14.13
N PHE A 167 18.50 -4.23 13.80
CA PHE A 167 17.24 -3.73 13.27
C PHE A 167 16.05 -3.99 14.21
N LEU A 168 15.28 -2.95 14.50
CA LEU A 168 13.91 -3.09 14.95
C LEU A 168 13.01 -3.14 13.71
N ILE A 169 12.46 -4.29 13.41
CA ILE A 169 11.69 -4.52 12.18
C ILE A 169 10.20 -4.46 12.52
N ARG A 170 9.45 -3.51 11.97
CA ARG A 170 8.00 -3.47 12.14
C ARG A 170 7.28 -3.95 10.89
N ALA A 171 6.45 -4.97 11.05
CA ALA A 171 5.61 -5.54 10.01
C ALA A 171 4.21 -5.86 10.56
N ILE A 172 3.21 -5.95 9.67
CA ILE A 172 1.85 -6.36 10.05
C ILE A 172 1.80 -7.87 10.30
N ASP A 173 2.43 -8.64 9.41
CA ASP A 173 2.53 -10.10 9.51
C ASP A 173 4.00 -10.52 9.47
N PRO A 174 4.33 -11.70 10.00
CA PRO A 174 5.70 -12.21 9.95
C PRO A 174 6.15 -12.44 8.50
N PRO A 175 7.47 -12.30 8.21
CA PRO A 175 8.04 -12.72 6.94
C PRO A 175 7.87 -14.22 6.74
N ALA A 176 7.96 -14.70 5.49
CA ALA A 176 7.92 -16.13 5.21
C ALA A 176 9.15 -16.84 5.86
N LEU A 177 8.96 -18.10 6.27
CA LEU A 177 9.92 -18.88 7.07
C LEU A 177 11.36 -18.88 6.51
N ASN A 178 11.51 -18.83 5.19
CA ASN A 178 12.83 -18.87 4.53
C ASN A 178 13.24 -17.54 3.91
N SER A 179 12.54 -16.44 4.23
CA SER A 179 12.93 -15.13 3.73
C SER A 179 14.18 -14.64 4.45
N PRO A 180 15.19 -14.13 3.74
CA PRO A 180 16.31 -13.46 4.38
C PRO A 180 15.83 -12.21 5.10
N ILE A 181 16.14 -12.13 6.39
CA ILE A 181 15.80 -10.99 7.25
C ILE A 181 17.05 -10.45 7.91
N PRO A 182 17.16 -9.14 8.14
CA PRO A 182 18.30 -8.57 8.86
C PRO A 182 18.29 -8.96 10.33
N ASN A 183 19.47 -8.92 10.96
CA ASN A 183 19.64 -9.17 12.38
C ASN A 183 18.86 -8.17 13.22
N GLY A 184 18.05 -8.64 14.20
CA GLY A 184 17.32 -7.72 15.07
C GLY A 184 16.06 -8.31 15.68
N LYS A 185 15.12 -7.43 16.05
CA LYS A 185 13.85 -7.78 16.68
C LYS A 185 12.69 -7.52 15.75
N LEU A 186 11.82 -8.50 15.56
CA LEU A 186 10.58 -8.34 14.84
C LEU A 186 9.47 -7.86 15.78
N LEU A 187 8.83 -6.76 15.41
CA LEU A 187 7.65 -6.19 16.06
C LEU A 187 6.44 -6.32 15.13
N LEU A 188 5.47 -7.15 15.50
CA LEU A 188 4.23 -7.29 14.76
C LEU A 188 3.22 -6.26 15.26
N ALA A 189 2.93 -5.26 14.45
CA ALA A 189 2.00 -4.19 14.78
C ALA A 189 1.36 -3.57 13.53
N ARG A 190 0.12 -3.12 13.69
CA ARG A 190 -0.65 -2.42 12.66
C ARG A 190 -1.05 -1.05 13.18
N GLY A 191 -0.83 -0.01 12.39
CA GLY A 191 -1.30 1.33 12.72
C GLY A 191 -2.84 1.48 12.78
N PRO A 192 -3.34 2.62 13.19
CA PRO A 192 -2.57 3.86 13.41
C PRO A 192 -1.70 3.81 14.68
N PHE A 193 -0.60 4.58 14.69
CA PHE A 193 0.32 4.69 15.82
C PHE A 193 0.26 6.10 16.41
N SER A 194 0.31 6.21 17.74
CA SER A 194 0.39 7.49 18.42
C SER A 194 1.81 8.07 18.40
N LEU A 195 1.94 9.38 18.49
CA LEU A 195 3.23 10.05 18.58
C LEU A 195 4.00 9.63 19.84
N GLU A 196 3.30 9.47 20.96
CA GLU A 196 3.91 9.08 22.23
C GLU A 196 4.50 7.66 22.17
N ASP A 197 3.74 6.70 21.60
CA ASP A 197 4.23 5.33 21.43
C ASP A 197 5.44 5.28 20.51
N GLU A 198 5.43 6.05 19.41
CA GLU A 198 6.56 6.11 18.49
C GLU A 198 7.80 6.72 19.15
N ARG A 199 7.63 7.81 19.92
CA ARG A 199 8.73 8.45 20.65
C ARG A 199 9.33 7.48 21.69
N GLN A 200 8.48 6.85 22.50
CA GLN A 200 8.91 5.89 23.50
C GLN A 200 9.66 4.72 22.87
N LEU A 201 9.15 4.17 21.76
CA LEU A 201 9.78 3.08 21.02
C LEU A 201 11.17 3.49 20.50
N LEU A 202 11.32 4.67 19.91
CA LEU A 202 12.62 5.13 19.41
C LEU A 202 13.66 5.29 20.53
N LEU A 203 13.24 5.77 21.69
CA LEU A 203 14.10 5.92 22.87
C LEU A 203 14.43 4.55 23.51
N GLU A 204 13.44 3.68 23.73
CA GLU A 204 13.62 2.35 24.33
C GLU A 204 14.63 1.51 23.56
N TYR A 205 14.51 1.51 22.23
CA TYR A 205 15.39 0.73 21.36
C TYR A 205 16.63 1.50 20.93
N GLN A 206 16.86 2.72 21.43
CA GLN A 206 18.01 3.57 21.11
C GLN A 206 18.22 3.70 19.60
N ILE A 207 17.16 3.95 18.88
CA ILE A 207 17.17 4.07 17.42
C ILE A 207 17.94 5.32 17.00
N ASP A 208 18.92 5.15 16.13
CA ASP A 208 19.73 6.23 15.56
C ASP A 208 19.32 6.59 14.12
N THR A 209 18.57 5.71 13.43
CA THR A 209 18.12 5.94 12.06
C THR A 209 16.80 5.23 11.81
N ILE A 210 15.88 5.85 11.05
CA ILE A 210 14.65 5.21 10.57
C ILE A 210 14.77 4.97 9.07
N VAL A 211 14.31 3.81 8.59
CA VAL A 211 14.04 3.58 7.17
C VAL A 211 12.53 3.52 6.96
N SER A 212 12.01 4.40 6.12
CA SER A 212 10.59 4.50 5.84
C SER A 212 10.31 4.66 4.35
N LYS A 213 9.17 4.17 3.90
CA LYS A 213 8.59 4.51 2.60
C LYS A 213 7.85 5.84 2.71
N ASN A 214 7.94 6.70 1.70
CA ASN A 214 7.11 7.91 1.62
C ASN A 214 5.67 7.54 1.24
N SER A 215 4.97 6.91 2.20
CA SER A 215 3.63 6.35 1.97
C SER A 215 2.52 7.40 1.95
N GLY A 216 2.75 8.57 2.55
CA GLY A 216 1.70 9.56 2.77
C GLY A 216 0.64 9.11 3.79
N GLY A 217 -0.30 10.01 4.06
CA GLY A 217 -1.41 9.78 5.00
C GLY A 217 -1.00 9.79 6.47
N GLY A 218 -1.98 9.82 7.37
CA GLY A 218 -1.78 10.02 8.81
C GLY A 218 -1.44 8.77 9.62
N ALA A 219 -1.86 7.58 9.19
CA ALA A 219 -1.82 6.36 10.01
C ALA A 219 -0.41 5.94 10.52
N THR A 220 0.65 6.35 9.81
CA THR A 220 2.04 6.02 10.17
C THR A 220 2.97 7.24 10.15
N TYR A 221 2.42 8.45 10.12
CA TYR A 221 3.20 9.69 10.09
C TYR A 221 3.84 10.01 11.45
N ALA A 222 3.26 9.54 12.54
CA ALA A 222 3.73 9.78 13.90
C ALA A 222 5.22 9.46 14.09
N LYS A 223 5.76 8.41 13.46
CA LYS A 223 7.20 8.08 13.51
C LYS A 223 8.09 9.14 12.86
N ILE A 224 7.59 9.86 11.85
CA ILE A 224 8.33 10.94 11.19
C ILE A 224 8.38 12.16 12.13
N VAL A 225 7.26 12.46 12.80
CA VAL A 225 7.21 13.52 13.81
C VAL A 225 8.14 13.20 14.99
N ALA A 226 8.07 11.97 15.52
CA ALA A 226 8.95 11.52 16.61
C ALA A 226 10.44 11.60 16.21
N ALA A 227 10.79 11.19 14.98
CA ALA A 227 12.15 11.28 14.46
C ALA A 227 12.63 12.75 14.41
N ARG A 228 11.79 13.67 13.94
CA ARG A 228 12.08 15.11 13.88
C ARG A 228 12.35 15.69 15.26
N GLU A 229 11.48 15.40 16.24
CA GLU A 229 11.62 15.87 17.62
C GLU A 229 12.88 15.35 18.31
N LEU A 230 13.29 14.12 18.00
CA LEU A 230 14.49 13.48 18.55
C LEU A 230 15.75 13.72 17.71
N GLY A 231 15.66 14.43 16.59
CA GLY A 231 16.79 14.70 15.69
C GLY A 231 17.31 13.46 14.97
N ILE A 232 16.49 12.38 14.87
CA ILE A 232 16.85 11.11 14.23
C ILE A 232 16.69 11.24 12.71
N PRO A 233 17.72 10.91 11.90
CA PRO A 233 17.61 10.90 10.45
C PRO A 233 16.66 9.81 9.95
N VAL A 234 15.97 10.13 8.84
CA VAL A 234 15.06 9.21 8.16
C VAL A 234 15.55 8.95 6.75
N VAL A 235 15.96 7.73 6.45
CA VAL A 235 16.19 7.27 5.08
C VAL A 235 14.83 7.04 4.44
N MET A 236 14.44 7.94 3.56
CA MET A 236 13.10 7.99 2.98
C MET A 236 13.12 7.41 1.57
N VAL A 237 12.56 6.21 1.42
CA VAL A 237 12.39 5.58 0.12
C VAL A 237 11.26 6.29 -0.62
N GLN A 238 11.58 6.84 -1.80
CA GLN A 238 10.63 7.57 -2.62
C GLN A 238 9.68 6.61 -3.36
N ARG A 239 8.52 7.13 -3.75
CA ARG A 239 7.51 6.35 -4.49
C ARG A 239 8.05 5.97 -5.85
N PRO A 240 7.72 4.77 -6.35
CA PRO A 240 7.98 4.42 -7.73
C PRO A 240 7.17 5.34 -8.66
N PRO A 241 7.61 5.53 -9.92
CA PRO A 241 6.84 6.25 -10.92
C PRO A 241 5.43 5.65 -11.09
N ILE A 242 4.45 6.53 -11.26
CA ILE A 242 3.05 6.17 -11.49
C ILE A 242 2.77 6.36 -12.99
N ALA A 243 1.90 5.50 -13.56
CA ALA A 243 1.42 5.65 -14.92
C ALA A 243 0.73 7.02 -15.12
N ASP A 244 0.80 7.56 -16.34
CA ASP A 244 0.11 8.79 -16.73
C ASP A 244 -1.39 8.46 -16.97
N VAL A 245 -2.15 8.49 -15.88
CA VAL A 245 -3.58 8.19 -15.83
C VAL A 245 -4.29 9.17 -14.91
N GLU A 246 -5.61 9.25 -15.02
CA GLU A 246 -6.42 10.12 -14.15
C GLU A 246 -6.24 9.75 -12.68
N GLN A 247 -6.00 10.76 -11.84
CA GLN A 247 -5.70 10.56 -10.42
C GLN A 247 -6.49 11.54 -9.55
N VAL A 248 -6.81 11.08 -8.33
CA VAL A 248 -7.36 11.91 -7.26
C VAL A 248 -6.61 11.65 -5.96
N ALA A 249 -6.62 12.65 -5.08
CA ALA A 249 -5.85 12.64 -3.84
C ALA A 249 -6.56 11.95 -2.66
N ASP A 250 -7.90 11.85 -2.72
CA ASP A 250 -8.73 11.44 -1.60
C ASP A 250 -10.00 10.70 -2.05
N VAL A 251 -10.72 10.17 -1.08
CA VAL A 251 -11.95 9.40 -1.28
C VAL A 251 -13.07 10.27 -1.86
N GLU A 252 -13.14 11.56 -1.48
CA GLU A 252 -14.10 12.52 -1.99
C GLU A 252 -13.95 12.71 -3.50
N GLY A 253 -12.72 12.91 -3.95
CA GLY A 253 -12.39 13.02 -5.38
C GLY A 253 -12.76 11.75 -6.16
N ALA A 254 -12.51 10.57 -5.58
CA ALA A 254 -12.85 9.29 -6.19
C ALA A 254 -14.38 9.11 -6.33
N ILE A 255 -15.15 9.51 -5.32
CA ILE A 255 -16.62 9.48 -5.39
C ILE A 255 -17.13 10.50 -6.40
N ALA A 256 -16.59 11.72 -6.41
CA ALA A 256 -16.99 12.75 -7.37
C ALA A 256 -16.69 12.32 -8.82
N TRP A 257 -15.55 11.68 -9.06
CA TRP A 257 -15.21 11.09 -10.36
C TRP A 257 -16.23 10.01 -10.76
N LEU A 258 -16.54 9.07 -9.87
CA LEU A 258 -17.49 7.98 -10.14
C LEU A 258 -18.89 8.51 -10.46
N VAL A 259 -19.39 9.49 -9.69
CA VAL A 259 -20.73 10.08 -9.92
C VAL A 259 -20.84 10.75 -11.29
N LYS A 260 -19.75 11.32 -11.82
CA LYS A 260 -19.75 11.89 -13.20
C LYS A 260 -19.84 10.84 -14.30
N GLN A 261 -19.54 9.57 -13.99
CA GLN A 261 -19.59 8.46 -14.96
C GLN A 261 -20.96 7.77 -14.97
N LEU A 262 -21.82 8.03 -13.99
CA LEU A 262 -23.17 7.47 -13.89
C LEU A 262 -24.18 8.22 -14.74
#